data_b561abf554d45fabdbfbed73a9eb7eb8
#
_entry.id   b561abf554d45fabdbfbed73a9eb7eb8
#
_cell.length_a   1.000
_cell.length_b   1.000
_cell.length_c   1.000
_cell.angle_alpha   90.00
_cell.angle_beta   90.00
_cell.angle_gamma   90.00
#
_symmetry.space_group_name_H-M   'P 1'
#
loop_
_entity.id
_entity.type
_entity.pdbx_description
1 polymer ?
#
loop_
_entity_poly.entity_id
_entity_poly.type
_entity_poly.pdbx_seq_one_letter_code
_entity_poly.pdbx_strand_id
1 'polypeptide(L)'
;TTEIYTLSLHDALPILGPVGVLGALEIGAVGVHNVRNALAACAVGLCLGMRFGVIAAGLRQYDGVERRLQPRGERRGVLVVEDYAHHPTEIMSTLEAVRWISPRRIVVVFQPHLYSRTKFFCDDFARALSSVDRAVVTDIYPSREAPMPGVDACMIVDAARAGGAQSVDLVRDMRDVPGALADGLEAGDVVLVMGAGSINQICGPLLDALERGAGKGGTP
;
A
#
# COMPACT_ATOMS: atom_id res chain seq x y z
N THR A 1 -7.54 -23.37 -4.64
CA THR A 1 -8.34 -22.89 -3.52
C THR A 1 -7.72 -21.57 -3.11
N THR A 2 -8.27 -20.46 -3.59
CA THR A 2 -7.81 -19.11 -3.26
C THR A 2 -8.29 -18.86 -1.84
N GLU A 3 -7.41 -18.97 -0.85
CA GLU A 3 -7.67 -18.39 0.46
C GLU A 3 -7.67 -16.89 0.27
N ILE A 4 -8.85 -16.32 0.25
CA ILE A 4 -9.04 -14.88 0.30
C ILE A 4 -8.62 -14.48 1.70
N TYR A 5 -7.43 -13.87 1.82
CA TYR A 5 -7.06 -13.17 3.05
C TYR A 5 -8.02 -12.01 3.23
N THR A 6 -9.11 -12.30 3.91
CA THR A 6 -10.06 -11.28 4.34
C THR A 6 -9.35 -10.52 5.44
N LEU A 7 -8.76 -9.38 5.11
CA LEU A 7 -8.30 -8.39 6.07
C LEU A 7 -9.55 -7.76 6.71
N SER A 8 -10.35 -8.58 7.39
CA SER A 8 -11.53 -8.09 8.08
C SER A 8 -11.11 -7.55 9.43
N LEU A 9 -11.46 -6.30 9.70
CA LEU A 9 -11.65 -5.85 11.07
C LEU A 9 -12.84 -6.65 11.59
N HIS A 10 -12.57 -7.72 12.35
CA HIS A 10 -13.60 -8.61 12.90
C HIS A 10 -14.51 -7.94 13.94
N ASP A 11 -14.30 -6.67 14.23
CA ASP A 11 -15.13 -5.90 15.15
C ASP A 11 -16.12 -5.05 14.36
N ALA A 12 -17.31 -5.60 14.16
CA ALA A 12 -18.45 -4.85 13.69
C ALA A 12 -18.77 -3.74 14.69
N LEU A 13 -18.44 -2.49 14.34
CA LEU A 13 -18.68 -1.33 15.21
C LEU A 13 -20.19 -0.98 15.20
N PRO A 14 -20.81 -0.83 16.35
CA PRO A 14 -22.20 -0.36 16.43
C PRO A 14 -22.31 1.06 15.92
N ILE A 15 -23.27 1.29 15.00
CA ILE A 15 -23.56 2.62 14.47
C ILE A 15 -24.69 3.24 15.27
N LEU A 16 -24.41 4.39 15.86
CA LEU A 16 -25.38 5.19 16.62
C LEU A 16 -26.01 6.24 15.70
N GLY A 17 -27.33 6.20 15.62
CA GLY A 17 -28.14 7.26 15.01
C GLY A 17 -28.79 8.18 16.07
N PRO A 18 -29.54 9.19 15.65
CA PRO A 18 -30.21 10.14 16.56
C PRO A 18 -31.18 9.45 17.55
N VAL A 19 -31.69 8.29 17.20
CA VAL A 19 -32.68 7.54 17.99
C VAL A 19 -32.13 6.23 18.59
N GLY A 20 -30.82 6.06 18.62
CA GLY A 20 -30.16 4.90 19.22
C GLY A 20 -29.32 4.10 18.23
N VAL A 21 -29.03 2.84 18.58
CA VAL A 21 -28.22 1.93 17.76
C VAL A 21 -28.98 1.55 16.48
N LEU A 22 -28.41 1.81 15.32
CA LEU A 22 -28.94 1.43 14.02
C LEU A 22 -28.59 -0.01 13.66
N GLY A 23 -27.40 -0.46 14.07
CA GLY A 23 -26.87 -1.78 13.78
C GLY A 23 -25.35 -1.78 13.66
N ALA A 24 -24.79 -2.86 13.10
CA ALA A 24 -23.37 -3.00 12.84
C ALA A 24 -23.06 -2.87 11.33
N LEU A 25 -21.91 -2.28 10.99
CA LEU A 25 -21.37 -2.25 9.64
C LEU A 25 -20.16 -3.18 9.56
N GLU A 26 -20.15 -4.02 8.54
CA GLU A 26 -19.02 -4.85 8.14
C GLU A 26 -18.55 -4.36 6.76
N ILE A 27 -17.24 -4.24 6.58
CA ILE A 27 -16.62 -3.88 5.31
C ILE A 27 -15.46 -4.82 5.00
N GLY A 28 -15.30 -5.21 3.74
CA GLY A 28 -14.16 -6.05 3.30
C GLY A 28 -12.84 -5.28 3.17
N ALA A 29 -12.87 -3.94 3.22
CA ALA A 29 -11.69 -3.11 3.02
C ALA A 29 -10.98 -2.79 4.35
N VAL A 30 -9.65 -2.92 4.37
CA VAL A 30 -8.81 -2.77 5.57
C VAL A 30 -8.46 -1.32 5.86
N GLY A 31 -8.30 -1.01 7.15
CA GLY A 31 -7.76 0.27 7.64
C GLY A 31 -8.83 1.25 8.13
N VAL A 32 -8.45 2.03 9.13
CA VAL A 32 -9.33 3.02 9.80
C VAL A 32 -9.91 4.05 8.81
N HIS A 33 -9.16 4.40 7.76
CA HIS A 33 -9.65 5.30 6.72
C HIS A 33 -10.83 4.69 5.95
N ASN A 34 -10.87 3.38 5.70
CA ASN A 34 -12.00 2.72 5.06
C ASN A 34 -13.21 2.62 5.99
N VAL A 35 -13.00 2.47 7.29
CA VAL A 35 -14.09 2.61 8.28
C VAL A 35 -14.72 4.00 8.21
N ARG A 36 -13.90 5.05 8.17
CA ARG A 36 -14.39 6.43 8.02
C ARG A 36 -15.14 6.65 6.71
N ASN A 37 -14.65 6.09 5.60
CA ASN A 37 -15.31 6.14 4.30
C ASN A 37 -16.67 5.44 4.34
N ALA A 38 -16.75 4.26 4.96
CA ALA A 38 -17.99 3.51 5.13
C ALA A 38 -19.01 4.27 6.00
N LEU A 39 -18.55 4.92 7.08
CA LEU A 39 -19.40 5.78 7.91
C LEU A 39 -19.94 6.98 7.12
N ALA A 40 -19.11 7.62 6.30
CA ALA A 40 -19.55 8.72 5.42
C ALA A 40 -20.58 8.22 4.40
N ALA A 41 -20.35 7.09 3.74
CA ALA A 41 -21.28 6.47 2.81
C ALA A 41 -22.60 6.10 3.50
N CYS A 42 -22.53 5.57 4.72
CA CYS A 42 -23.71 5.27 5.53
C CYS A 42 -24.51 6.54 5.85
N ALA A 43 -23.85 7.60 6.29
CA ALA A 43 -24.51 8.88 6.58
C ALA A 43 -25.21 9.44 5.35
N VAL A 44 -24.56 9.44 4.18
CA VAL A 44 -25.18 9.89 2.91
C VAL A 44 -26.39 9.03 2.57
N GLY A 45 -26.28 7.70 2.65
CA GLY A 45 -27.38 6.79 2.39
C GLY A 45 -28.61 7.06 3.28
N LEU A 46 -28.37 7.29 4.58
CA LEU A 46 -29.44 7.64 5.53
C LEU A 46 -30.07 9.00 5.19
N CYS A 47 -29.28 10.00 4.82
CA CYS A 47 -29.79 11.31 4.37
C CYS A 47 -30.65 11.19 3.11
N LEU A 48 -30.37 10.23 2.23
CA LEU A 48 -31.17 9.93 1.04
C LEU A 48 -32.38 9.04 1.34
N GLY A 49 -32.68 8.74 2.61
CA GLY A 49 -33.82 7.94 3.03
C GLY A 49 -33.66 6.42 2.84
N MET A 50 -32.45 5.93 2.61
CA MET A 50 -32.19 4.49 2.50
C MET A 50 -32.30 3.81 3.87
N ARG A 51 -32.84 2.59 3.92
CA ARG A 51 -32.86 1.81 5.15
C ARG A 51 -31.45 1.32 5.50
N PHE A 52 -31.09 1.40 6.77
CA PHE A 52 -29.77 0.98 7.27
C PHE A 52 -29.35 -0.42 6.79
N GLY A 53 -30.27 -1.40 6.84
CA GLY A 53 -29.97 -2.77 6.38
C GLY A 53 -29.58 -2.89 4.90
N VAL A 54 -30.12 -2.00 4.04
CA VAL A 54 -29.72 -1.94 2.61
C VAL A 54 -28.32 -1.38 2.47
N ILE A 55 -28.00 -0.32 3.23
CA ILE A 55 -26.66 0.29 3.25
C ILE A 55 -25.63 -0.72 3.76
N ALA A 56 -25.91 -1.38 4.86
CA ALA A 56 -25.02 -2.39 5.46
C ALA A 56 -24.79 -3.58 4.51
N ALA A 57 -25.82 -4.05 3.82
CA ALA A 57 -25.69 -5.12 2.83
C ALA A 57 -24.82 -4.71 1.63
N GLY A 58 -24.96 -3.46 1.15
CA GLY A 58 -24.12 -2.93 0.08
C GLY A 58 -22.66 -2.76 0.50
N LEU A 59 -22.40 -2.24 1.69
CA LEU A 59 -21.04 -2.05 2.22
C LEU A 59 -20.34 -3.39 2.48
N ARG A 60 -21.06 -4.44 2.88
CA ARG A 60 -20.50 -5.79 3.04
C ARG A 60 -20.04 -6.39 1.71
N GLN A 61 -20.66 -6.03 0.59
CA GLN A 61 -20.30 -6.50 -0.75
C GLN A 61 -19.20 -5.65 -1.40
N TYR A 62 -18.71 -4.60 -0.70
CA TYR A 62 -17.70 -3.72 -1.23
C TYR A 62 -16.30 -4.32 -1.01
N ASP A 63 -15.67 -4.75 -2.09
CA ASP A 63 -14.36 -5.40 -2.10
C ASP A 63 -13.17 -4.41 -2.22
N GLY A 64 -13.44 -3.11 -2.12
CA GLY A 64 -12.42 -2.07 -2.26
C GLY A 64 -12.38 -1.45 -3.66
N VAL A 65 -11.34 -0.68 -3.90
CA VAL A 65 -11.03 -0.03 -5.19
C VAL A 65 -9.72 -0.57 -5.71
N GLU A 66 -9.60 -0.75 -7.01
CA GLU A 66 -8.33 -1.11 -7.64
C GLU A 66 -7.21 -0.16 -7.20
N ARG A 67 -6.03 -0.71 -7.01
CA ARG A 67 -4.85 0.02 -6.56
C ARG A 67 -5.01 0.68 -5.17
N ARG A 68 -5.87 0.14 -4.29
CA ARG A 68 -6.01 0.57 -2.88
C ARG A 68 -5.86 -0.64 -1.98
N LEU A 69 -4.65 -0.83 -1.40
CA LEU A 69 -4.28 -2.02 -0.63
C LEU A 69 -4.69 -3.32 -1.35
N GLN A 70 -4.52 -3.35 -2.66
CA GLN A 70 -4.96 -4.45 -3.51
C GLN A 70 -3.94 -5.60 -3.46
N PRO A 71 -4.28 -6.79 -2.94
CA PRO A 71 -3.43 -7.96 -3.05
C PRO A 71 -3.23 -8.33 -4.52
N ARG A 72 -1.98 -8.47 -4.95
CA ARG A 72 -1.60 -8.86 -6.32
C ARG A 72 -1.24 -10.33 -6.42
N GLY A 73 -0.95 -10.94 -5.30
CA GLY A 73 -0.64 -12.36 -5.17
C GLY A 73 0.34 -12.64 -4.04
N GLU A 74 0.52 -13.92 -3.77
CA GLU A 74 1.50 -14.41 -2.81
C GLU A 74 2.38 -15.48 -3.46
N ARG A 75 3.70 -15.42 -3.21
CA ARG A 75 4.67 -16.44 -3.64
C ARG A 75 5.71 -16.63 -2.55
N ARG A 76 6.05 -17.87 -2.23
CA ARG A 76 7.00 -18.22 -1.17
C ARG A 76 6.65 -17.63 0.21
N GLY A 77 5.35 -17.43 0.48
CA GLY A 77 4.91 -16.76 1.71
C GLY A 77 5.17 -15.25 1.74
N VAL A 78 5.53 -14.64 0.60
CA VAL A 78 5.66 -13.19 0.42
C VAL A 78 4.40 -12.66 -0.23
N LEU A 79 3.69 -11.78 0.45
CA LEU A 79 2.49 -11.12 -0.06
C LEU A 79 2.88 -9.83 -0.80
N VAL A 80 2.45 -9.70 -2.06
CA VAL A 80 2.63 -8.48 -2.86
C VAL A 80 1.32 -7.71 -2.89
N VAL A 81 1.37 -6.46 -2.44
CA VAL A 81 0.22 -5.55 -2.36
C VAL A 81 0.50 -4.28 -3.16
N GLU A 82 -0.46 -3.86 -3.96
CA GLU A 82 -0.41 -2.61 -4.72
C GLU A 82 -1.22 -1.53 -4.02
N ASP A 83 -0.67 -0.29 -3.98
CA ASP A 83 -1.40 0.89 -3.51
C ASP A 83 -1.11 2.12 -4.37
N TYR A 84 -2.11 2.97 -4.54
CA TYR A 84 -2.01 4.21 -5.31
C TYR A 84 -1.37 5.35 -4.52
N ALA A 85 -1.04 5.13 -3.24
CA ALA A 85 -0.47 6.14 -2.35
C ALA A 85 0.75 6.83 -2.98
N HIS A 86 0.68 8.13 -3.06
CA HIS A 86 1.68 9.00 -3.69
C HIS A 86 1.83 10.36 -2.99
N HIS A 87 1.18 10.53 -1.85
CA HIS A 87 1.32 11.64 -0.91
C HIS A 87 1.78 11.07 0.45
N PRO A 88 2.66 11.76 1.20
CA PRO A 88 3.19 11.23 2.46
C PRO A 88 2.10 10.76 3.44
N THR A 89 1.01 11.53 3.56
CA THR A 89 -0.14 11.15 4.41
C THR A 89 -0.80 9.84 3.96
N GLU A 90 -0.94 9.63 2.63
CA GLU A 90 -1.50 8.39 2.10
C GLU A 90 -0.58 7.22 2.40
N ILE A 91 0.75 7.39 2.18
CA ILE A 91 1.75 6.36 2.49
C ILE A 91 1.66 5.96 3.96
N MET A 92 1.62 6.92 4.88
CA MET A 92 1.49 6.62 6.31
C MET A 92 0.22 5.86 6.64
N SER A 93 -0.92 6.25 6.06
CA SER A 93 -2.21 5.55 6.26
C SER A 93 -2.18 4.12 5.72
N THR A 94 -1.53 3.90 4.57
CA THR A 94 -1.33 2.57 3.98
C THR A 94 -0.43 1.71 4.87
N LEU A 95 0.69 2.27 5.37
CA LEU A 95 1.60 1.57 6.28
C LEU A 95 0.91 1.20 7.60
N GLU A 96 0.10 2.09 8.16
CA GLU A 96 -0.71 1.78 9.34
C GLU A 96 -1.64 0.61 9.09
N ALA A 97 -2.36 0.61 7.97
CA ALA A 97 -3.27 -0.47 7.62
C ALA A 97 -2.54 -1.82 7.44
N VAL A 98 -1.36 -1.83 6.81
CA VAL A 98 -0.57 -3.06 6.63
C VAL A 98 -0.03 -3.59 7.94
N ARG A 99 0.32 -2.74 8.91
CA ARG A 99 0.77 -3.19 10.24
C ARG A 99 -0.29 -4.01 10.98
N TRP A 100 -1.58 -3.83 10.68
CA TRP A 100 -2.66 -4.61 11.30
C TRP A 100 -2.65 -6.09 10.91
N ILE A 101 -2.06 -6.46 9.76
CA ILE A 101 -1.90 -7.86 9.37
C ILE A 101 -0.65 -8.51 9.99
N SER A 102 0.07 -7.77 10.83
CA SER A 102 1.26 -8.23 11.56
C SER A 102 2.29 -8.92 10.67
N PRO A 103 2.76 -8.29 9.57
CA PRO A 103 3.76 -8.89 8.71
C PRO A 103 5.08 -9.05 9.46
N ARG A 104 5.91 -10.03 9.03
CA ARG A 104 7.27 -10.18 9.54
C ARG A 104 8.11 -8.93 9.24
N ARG A 105 8.05 -8.45 8.00
CA ARG A 105 8.68 -7.20 7.55
C ARG A 105 7.77 -6.50 6.55
N ILE A 106 7.87 -5.17 6.53
CA ILE A 106 7.26 -4.33 5.51
C ILE A 106 8.37 -3.85 4.59
N VAL A 107 8.33 -4.29 3.33
CA VAL A 107 9.22 -3.85 2.25
C VAL A 107 8.43 -2.93 1.32
N VAL A 108 8.88 -1.70 1.15
CA VAL A 108 8.20 -0.72 0.30
C VAL A 108 8.94 -0.55 -1.02
N VAL A 109 8.23 -0.57 -2.14
CA VAL A 109 8.70 -0.06 -3.43
C VAL A 109 7.90 1.18 -3.76
N PHE A 110 8.57 2.32 -3.82
CA PHE A 110 7.92 3.62 -4.00
C PHE A 110 8.37 4.31 -5.28
N GLN A 111 7.42 4.68 -6.13
CA GLN A 111 7.65 5.56 -7.27
C GLN A 111 7.13 6.96 -6.96
N PRO A 112 8.02 7.95 -6.75
CA PRO A 112 7.60 9.33 -6.58
C PRO A 112 6.84 9.81 -7.82
N HIS A 113 5.82 10.63 -7.62
CA HIS A 113 4.99 11.16 -8.70
C HIS A 113 5.08 12.69 -8.70
N LEU A 114 5.50 13.28 -9.84
CA LEU A 114 5.76 14.70 -10.08
C LEU A 114 7.05 15.21 -9.40
N TYR A 115 7.81 15.99 -10.16
CA TYR A 115 9.02 16.65 -9.64
C TYR A 115 8.70 17.68 -8.56
N SER A 116 7.64 18.47 -8.78
CA SER A 116 7.20 19.49 -7.82
C SER A 116 6.83 18.87 -6.47
N ARG A 117 6.09 17.77 -6.47
CA ARG A 117 5.70 17.06 -5.25
C ARG A 117 6.91 16.43 -4.56
N THR A 118 7.80 15.79 -5.32
CA THR A 118 9.04 15.21 -4.78
C THR A 118 9.87 16.26 -4.06
N LYS A 119 10.04 17.43 -4.66
CA LYS A 119 10.76 18.54 -4.04
C LYS A 119 10.08 19.05 -2.77
N PHE A 120 8.77 19.26 -2.83
CA PHE A 120 8.03 19.88 -1.72
C PHE A 120 7.92 18.97 -0.51
N PHE A 121 7.73 17.67 -0.71
CA PHE A 121 7.51 16.69 0.35
C PHE A 121 8.69 15.75 0.58
N CYS A 122 9.90 16.12 0.17
CA CYS A 122 11.10 15.28 0.26
C CYS A 122 11.29 14.69 1.67
N ASP A 123 11.29 15.55 2.69
CA ASP A 123 11.50 15.16 4.09
C ASP A 123 10.34 14.31 4.63
N ASP A 124 9.11 14.59 4.20
CA ASP A 124 7.95 13.81 4.63
C ASP A 124 7.95 12.41 4.00
N PHE A 125 8.35 12.28 2.72
CA PHE A 125 8.58 10.99 2.09
C PHE A 125 9.71 10.23 2.79
N ALA A 126 10.81 10.90 3.04
CA ALA A 126 11.94 10.30 3.75
C ALA A 126 11.53 9.75 5.11
N ARG A 127 10.78 10.54 5.90
CA ARG A 127 10.25 10.11 7.20
C ARG A 127 9.33 8.91 7.10
N ALA A 128 8.41 8.90 6.12
CA ALA A 128 7.50 7.78 5.90
C ALA A 128 8.27 6.50 5.54
N LEU A 129 9.23 6.58 4.60
CA LEU A 129 10.03 5.44 4.16
C LEU A 129 11.05 4.97 5.21
N SER A 130 11.45 5.81 6.14
CA SER A 130 12.31 5.43 7.27
C SER A 130 11.57 4.59 8.34
N SER A 131 10.26 4.50 8.26
CA SER A 131 9.43 3.77 9.24
C SER A 131 9.16 2.31 8.88
N VAL A 132 9.79 1.80 7.82
CA VAL A 132 9.66 0.43 7.32
C VAL A 132 10.99 -0.31 7.38
N ASP A 133 10.96 -1.64 7.25
CA ASP A 133 12.15 -2.48 7.35
C ASP A 133 13.09 -2.31 6.16
N ARG A 134 12.54 -2.11 4.97
CA ARG A 134 13.28 -1.80 3.75
C ARG A 134 12.43 -0.95 2.81
N ALA A 135 13.06 0.05 2.18
CA ALA A 135 12.44 0.81 1.11
C ALA A 135 13.31 0.81 -0.15
N VAL A 136 12.67 0.72 -1.31
CA VAL A 136 13.28 0.92 -2.63
C VAL A 136 12.56 2.06 -3.30
N VAL A 137 13.29 3.09 -3.68
CA VAL A 137 12.76 4.26 -4.41
C VAL A 137 13.18 4.14 -5.87
N THR A 138 12.23 4.36 -6.79
CA THR A 138 12.53 4.40 -8.23
C THR A 138 12.60 5.83 -8.74
N ASP A 139 12.97 6.01 -10.02
CA ASP A 139 12.94 7.33 -10.64
C ASP A 139 11.52 7.92 -10.61
N ILE A 140 11.48 9.26 -10.58
CA ILE A 140 10.22 10.01 -10.51
C ILE A 140 9.40 9.75 -11.77
N TYR A 141 8.12 9.42 -11.58
CA TYR A 141 7.13 9.43 -12.66
C TYR A 141 6.71 10.87 -12.96
N PRO A 142 7.12 11.45 -14.10
CA PRO A 142 6.97 12.89 -14.35
C PRO A 142 5.51 13.29 -14.62
N SER A 143 4.68 12.34 -15.09
CA SER A 143 3.31 12.61 -15.59
C SER A 143 3.36 13.69 -16.68
N ARG A 144 2.93 14.91 -16.37
CA ARG A 144 2.91 16.07 -17.28
C ARG A 144 3.93 17.15 -16.94
N GLU A 145 4.80 16.93 -15.97
CA GLU A 145 5.84 17.90 -15.60
C GLU A 145 7.10 17.67 -16.42
N ALA A 146 7.76 18.76 -16.79
CA ALA A 146 9.13 18.71 -17.31
C ALA A 146 10.11 18.42 -16.16
N PRO A 147 11.26 17.78 -16.43
CA PRO A 147 12.31 17.61 -15.44
C PRO A 147 12.69 18.94 -14.80
N MET A 148 12.81 18.95 -13.47
CA MET A 148 13.14 20.13 -12.69
C MET A 148 14.62 20.06 -12.29
N PRO A 149 15.47 21.05 -12.64
CA PRO A 149 16.88 21.05 -12.29
C PRO A 149 17.12 20.84 -10.78
N GLY A 150 17.99 19.90 -10.45
CA GLY A 150 18.33 19.57 -9.06
C GLY A 150 17.26 18.77 -8.31
N VAL A 151 16.24 18.26 -8.99
CA VAL A 151 15.21 17.42 -8.39
C VAL A 151 15.23 16.04 -9.02
N ASP A 152 15.58 15.04 -8.24
CA ASP A 152 15.48 13.64 -8.60
C ASP A 152 15.12 12.76 -7.38
N ALA A 153 14.96 11.46 -7.61
CA ALA A 153 14.56 10.52 -6.55
C ALA A 153 15.66 10.30 -5.48
N CYS A 154 16.94 10.62 -5.78
CA CYS A 154 18.03 10.56 -4.80
C CYS A 154 17.73 11.44 -3.58
N MET A 155 17.07 12.58 -3.78
CA MET A 155 16.75 13.49 -2.67
C MET A 155 16.02 12.80 -1.54
N ILE A 156 15.05 11.95 -1.85
CA ILE A 156 14.27 11.19 -0.85
C ILE A 156 15.19 10.18 -0.16
N VAL A 157 16.00 9.46 -0.93
CA VAL A 157 16.93 8.43 -0.40
C VAL A 157 17.96 9.06 0.52
N ASP A 158 18.56 10.16 0.10
CA ASP A 158 19.58 10.87 0.86
C ASP A 158 19.00 11.48 2.16
N ALA A 159 17.80 12.07 2.09
CA ALA A 159 17.10 12.59 3.25
C ALA A 159 16.72 11.46 4.23
N ALA A 160 16.25 10.31 3.73
CA ALA A 160 15.92 9.17 4.57
C ALA A 160 17.16 8.61 5.28
N ARG A 161 18.29 8.47 4.58
CA ARG A 161 19.56 8.03 5.16
C ARG A 161 20.09 9.02 6.19
N ALA A 162 20.03 10.30 5.90
CA ALA A 162 20.39 11.36 6.85
C ALA A 162 19.50 11.34 8.11
N GLY A 163 18.22 10.94 7.96
CA GLY A 163 17.27 10.74 9.04
C GLY A 163 17.43 9.41 9.81
N GLY A 164 18.44 8.60 9.48
CA GLY A 164 18.76 7.35 10.18
C GLY A 164 18.04 6.09 9.63
N ALA A 165 17.46 6.15 8.43
CA ALA A 165 16.89 4.96 7.78
C ALA A 165 17.96 3.90 7.56
N GLN A 166 17.69 2.66 8.00
CA GLN A 166 18.67 1.57 7.95
C GLN A 166 18.78 0.94 6.56
N SER A 167 17.69 0.87 5.81
CA SER A 167 17.65 0.21 4.50
C SER A 167 16.75 0.98 3.52
N VAL A 168 17.33 1.95 2.84
CA VAL A 168 16.68 2.70 1.75
C VAL A 168 17.60 2.73 0.54
N ASP A 169 17.15 2.12 -0.56
CA ASP A 169 17.90 1.96 -1.80
C ASP A 169 17.27 2.76 -2.93
N LEU A 170 18.09 3.21 -3.88
CA LEU A 170 17.64 3.76 -5.15
C LEU A 170 17.81 2.70 -6.24
N VAL A 171 16.73 2.31 -6.88
CA VAL A 171 16.74 1.49 -8.09
C VAL A 171 16.02 2.28 -9.18
N ARG A 172 16.78 3.02 -10.00
CA ARG A 172 16.22 4.01 -10.92
C ARG A 172 15.18 3.42 -11.87
N ASP A 173 15.53 2.37 -12.58
CA ASP A 173 14.59 1.69 -13.46
C ASP A 173 13.72 0.72 -12.66
N MET A 174 12.42 0.95 -12.65
CA MET A 174 11.51 0.07 -11.94
C MET A 174 11.55 -1.39 -12.42
N ARG A 175 12.00 -1.64 -13.66
CA ARG A 175 12.13 -2.99 -14.23
C ARG A 175 13.22 -3.82 -13.56
N ASP A 176 14.19 -3.16 -12.92
CA ASP A 176 15.27 -3.83 -12.19
C ASP A 176 14.88 -4.20 -10.76
N VAL A 177 13.80 -3.61 -10.22
CA VAL A 177 13.34 -3.83 -8.85
C VAL A 177 13.04 -5.29 -8.53
N PRO A 178 12.33 -6.07 -9.39
CA PRO A 178 12.08 -7.48 -9.10
C PRO A 178 13.36 -8.29 -8.84
N GLY A 179 14.39 -8.08 -9.67
CA GLY A 179 15.69 -8.74 -9.50
C GLY A 179 16.45 -8.28 -8.26
N ALA A 180 16.37 -7.00 -7.92
CA ALA A 180 17.05 -6.44 -6.75
C ALA A 180 16.41 -6.86 -5.41
N LEU A 181 15.14 -7.25 -5.42
CA LEU A 181 14.39 -7.58 -4.21
C LEU A 181 14.23 -9.07 -3.95
N ALA A 182 13.97 -9.86 -4.99
CA ALA A 182 13.45 -11.24 -4.86
C ALA A 182 14.29 -12.14 -3.97
N ASP A 183 15.62 -12.07 -4.08
CA ASP A 183 16.55 -12.94 -3.32
C ASP A 183 16.63 -12.57 -1.83
N GLY A 184 16.25 -11.34 -1.46
CA GLY A 184 16.26 -10.83 -0.08
C GLY A 184 14.92 -10.91 0.65
N LEU A 185 13.88 -11.39 -0.02
CA LEU A 185 12.55 -11.53 0.54
C LEU A 185 12.33 -12.90 1.15
N GLU A 186 11.63 -12.95 2.28
CA GLU A 186 11.39 -14.17 3.07
C GLU A 186 9.90 -14.34 3.37
N ALA A 187 9.50 -15.58 3.71
CA ALA A 187 8.13 -15.88 4.10
C ALA A 187 7.68 -15.01 5.28
N GLY A 188 6.46 -14.45 5.17
CA GLY A 188 5.90 -13.50 6.14
C GLY A 188 6.19 -12.02 5.79
N ASP A 189 7.01 -11.74 4.77
CA ASP A 189 7.19 -10.37 4.30
C ASP A 189 5.98 -9.88 3.51
N VAL A 190 5.68 -8.60 3.64
CA VAL A 190 4.73 -7.89 2.77
C VAL A 190 5.49 -6.88 1.93
N VAL A 191 5.36 -6.99 0.61
CA VAL A 191 5.90 -6.02 -0.34
C VAL A 191 4.79 -5.07 -0.77
N LEU A 192 4.91 -3.79 -0.38
CA LEU A 192 4.01 -2.71 -0.78
C LEU A 192 4.57 -2.00 -2.01
N VAL A 193 3.89 -2.12 -3.14
CA VAL A 193 4.22 -1.41 -4.37
C VAL A 193 3.35 -0.15 -4.45
N MET A 194 3.95 1.02 -4.23
CA MET A 194 3.22 2.28 -4.05
C MET A 194 3.56 3.33 -5.10
N GLY A 195 2.54 3.99 -5.63
CA GLY A 195 2.69 5.13 -6.54
C GLY A 195 1.52 5.30 -7.50
N ALA A 196 1.32 6.54 -7.97
CA ALA A 196 0.26 6.89 -8.92
C ALA A 196 0.66 6.70 -10.39
N GLY A 197 1.94 6.37 -10.65
CA GLY A 197 2.45 6.13 -12.00
C GLY A 197 2.32 4.68 -12.44
N SER A 198 3.35 4.21 -13.13
CA SER A 198 3.43 2.89 -13.78
C SER A 198 4.02 1.79 -12.88
N ILE A 199 4.35 2.08 -11.65
CA ILE A 199 5.07 1.16 -10.75
C ILE A 199 4.32 -0.16 -10.53
N ASN A 200 3.00 -0.16 -10.61
CA ASN A 200 2.19 -1.37 -10.49
C ASN A 200 2.54 -2.46 -11.51
N GLN A 201 3.17 -2.10 -12.62
CA GLN A 201 3.61 -3.05 -13.64
C GLN A 201 4.69 -4.03 -13.13
N ILE A 202 5.36 -3.72 -12.03
CA ILE A 202 6.36 -4.63 -11.45
C ILE A 202 5.76 -5.76 -10.64
N CYS A 203 4.49 -5.69 -10.23
CA CYS A 203 3.87 -6.69 -9.36
C CYS A 203 3.93 -8.11 -9.96
N GLY A 204 3.56 -8.27 -11.24
CA GLY A 204 3.67 -9.56 -11.94
C GLY A 204 5.12 -10.05 -12.03
N PRO A 205 6.04 -9.27 -12.63
CA PRO A 205 7.46 -9.61 -12.69
C PRO A 205 8.09 -9.93 -11.32
N LEU A 206 7.67 -9.29 -10.24
CA LEU A 206 8.14 -9.60 -8.89
C LEU A 206 7.63 -10.96 -8.40
N LEU A 207 6.37 -11.26 -8.61
CA LEU A 207 5.80 -12.59 -8.29
C LEU A 207 6.50 -13.69 -9.09
N ASP A 208 6.79 -13.46 -10.38
CA ASP A 208 7.53 -14.38 -11.23
C ASP A 208 8.99 -14.56 -10.76
N ALA A 209 9.63 -13.50 -10.29
CA ALA A 209 11.00 -13.56 -9.76
C ALA A 209 11.05 -14.36 -8.46
N LEU A 210 10.08 -14.18 -7.57
CA LEU A 210 9.94 -14.97 -6.34
C LEU A 210 9.76 -16.47 -6.65
N GLU A 211 8.98 -16.81 -7.66
CA GLU A 211 8.74 -18.19 -8.06
C GLU A 211 10.02 -18.86 -8.62
N ARG A 212 10.80 -18.13 -9.46
CA ARG A 212 12.07 -18.62 -10.01
C ARG A 212 13.16 -18.84 -8.96
N GLY A 213 13.20 -18.03 -7.89
CA GLY A 213 14.16 -18.19 -6.79
C GLY A 213 14.01 -19.51 -6.02
N ALA A 214 12.85 -20.15 -6.08
CA ALA A 214 12.61 -21.46 -5.48
C ALA A 214 13.41 -22.60 -6.14
N GLY A 215 13.84 -22.43 -7.40
CA GLY A 215 14.60 -23.46 -8.14
C GLY A 215 16.10 -23.52 -7.82
N LYS A 216 16.66 -22.53 -7.12
CA LYS A 216 18.10 -22.47 -6.81
C LYS A 216 18.50 -23.05 -5.45
N GLY A 217 17.52 -23.39 -4.60
CA GLY A 217 17.75 -23.91 -3.23
C GLY A 217 17.65 -25.41 -3.06
N GLY A 218 17.52 -26.18 -4.14
CA GLY A 218 17.38 -27.64 -4.10
C GLY A 218 18.51 -28.34 -4.83
N THR A 219 19.66 -28.50 -4.15
CA THR A 219 20.59 -29.56 -4.49
C THR A 219 20.98 -30.26 -3.19
N PRO A 220 20.92 -31.61 -3.16
CA PRO A 220 21.07 -32.43 -1.97
C PRO A 220 22.46 -32.36 -1.37
#